data_ea3ceb2944adf9c7f3bb66f2f38e319a
#
_entry.id   ea3ceb2944adf9c7f3bb66f2f38e319a
#
_cell.length_a   1.000
_cell.length_b   1.000
_cell.length_c   1.000
_cell.angle_alpha   90.00
_cell.angle_beta   90.00
_cell.angle_gamma   90.00
#
_symmetry.space_group_name_H-M   'P 1'
#
loop_
_entity.id
_entity.type
_entity.pdbx_description
1 polymer ?
#
loop_
_entity_poly.entity_id
_entity_poly.type
_entity_poly.pdbx_seq_one_letter_code
_entity_poly.pdbx_strand_id
1 'polypeptide(L)'
;MPVSGFGIHTSIWAMKWTPEAAERAIRSAVHYKLDFVEIAMPDPTTIDAAHTKRLLEQNGLEAVGSLGLPERAWASVRPDAAIEFLTLAIDKTAEFGGKALSGAIFGGLGERTGLPPTPGEYDNLTRALAAAAKHAKTKGIQLGIEPLNRYENHLLNTAQQG
;
A
#
# COMPACT_ATOMS: atom_id res chain seq x y z
N MET A 1 15.46 8.89 -1.08
CA MET A 1 14.94 10.28 -1.09
C MET A 1 13.42 10.18 -1.22
N PRO A 2 12.63 11.04 -0.59
CA PRO A 2 11.20 11.04 -0.82
C PRO A 2 10.93 11.32 -2.30
N VAL A 3 9.91 10.67 -2.87
CA VAL A 3 9.40 11.02 -4.20
C VAL A 3 8.94 12.47 -4.13
N SER A 4 9.48 13.32 -4.98
CA SER A 4 9.09 14.72 -5.05
C SER A 4 8.39 14.95 -6.38
N GLY A 5 7.10 15.26 -6.36
CA GLY A 5 6.35 15.50 -7.58
C GLY A 5 4.85 15.27 -7.40
N PHE A 6 4.13 15.33 -8.49
CA PHE A 6 2.70 15.06 -8.53
C PHE A 6 2.43 13.65 -9.04
N GLY A 7 1.67 12.89 -8.27
CA GLY A 7 1.26 11.53 -8.62
C GLY A 7 -0.23 11.33 -8.45
N ILE A 8 -0.69 10.13 -8.81
CA ILE A 8 -2.10 9.78 -8.69
C ILE A 8 -2.26 8.30 -8.33
N HIS A 9 -3.28 8.03 -7.52
CA HIS A 9 -3.67 6.66 -7.19
C HIS A 9 -4.36 6.01 -8.38
N THR A 10 -3.89 4.83 -8.78
CA THR A 10 -4.33 4.18 -10.03
C THR A 10 -5.77 3.68 -10.02
N SER A 11 -6.42 3.64 -8.86
CA SER A 11 -7.83 3.25 -8.75
C SER A 11 -8.79 4.12 -9.55
N ILE A 12 -8.41 5.36 -9.90
CA ILE A 12 -9.22 6.21 -10.79
C ILE A 12 -9.33 5.62 -12.21
N TRP A 13 -8.39 4.76 -12.61
CA TRP A 13 -8.38 4.10 -13.92
C TRP A 13 -8.66 2.61 -13.83
N ALA A 14 -8.19 1.94 -12.76
CA ALA A 14 -8.38 0.52 -12.54
C ALA A 14 -8.13 0.11 -11.08
N MET A 15 -9.06 -0.64 -10.51
CA MET A 15 -8.90 -1.24 -9.18
C MET A 15 -8.06 -2.52 -9.20
N LYS A 16 -8.02 -3.22 -10.34
CA LYS A 16 -7.18 -4.41 -10.54
C LYS A 16 -6.04 -4.08 -11.47
N TRP A 17 -4.84 -4.41 -11.05
CA TRP A 17 -3.62 -4.15 -11.81
C TRP A 17 -3.30 -5.32 -12.75
N THR A 18 -4.03 -5.38 -13.87
CA THR A 18 -3.71 -6.31 -14.97
C THR A 18 -2.70 -5.67 -15.93
N PRO A 19 -2.03 -6.43 -16.83
CA PRO A 19 -1.14 -5.85 -17.83
C PRO A 19 -1.79 -4.71 -18.65
N GLU A 20 -3.02 -4.91 -19.11
CA GLU A 20 -3.75 -3.92 -19.90
C GLU A 20 -4.15 -2.68 -19.05
N ALA A 21 -4.48 -2.89 -17.78
CA ALA A 21 -4.77 -1.80 -16.84
C ALA A 21 -3.50 -0.98 -16.55
N ALA A 22 -2.36 -1.65 -16.35
CA ALA A 22 -1.06 -1.02 -16.16
C ALA A 22 -0.67 -0.15 -17.35
N GLU A 23 -0.76 -0.68 -18.57
CA GLU A 23 -0.48 0.07 -19.80
C GLU A 23 -1.37 1.31 -19.93
N ARG A 24 -2.68 1.18 -19.66
CA ARG A 24 -3.61 2.30 -19.72
C ARG A 24 -3.29 3.36 -18.67
N ALA A 25 -3.06 2.95 -17.43
CA ALA A 25 -2.78 3.87 -16.33
C ALA A 25 -1.45 4.62 -16.56
N ILE A 26 -0.41 3.92 -16.99
CA ILE A 26 0.89 4.54 -17.26
C ILE A 26 0.82 5.50 -18.45
N ARG A 27 0.15 5.13 -19.55
CA ARG A 27 -0.07 6.08 -20.67
C ARG A 27 -0.84 7.33 -20.21
N SER A 28 -1.84 7.16 -19.34
CA SER A 28 -2.58 8.30 -18.80
C SER A 28 -1.70 9.18 -17.89
N ALA A 29 -0.90 8.58 -17.02
CA ALA A 29 0.03 9.32 -16.17
C ALA A 29 1.04 10.16 -17.00
N VAL A 30 1.60 9.57 -18.05
CA VAL A 30 2.47 10.30 -19.00
C VAL A 30 1.74 11.44 -19.69
N HIS A 31 0.52 11.18 -20.19
CA HIS A 31 -0.29 12.20 -20.84
C HIS A 31 -0.55 13.41 -19.93
N TYR A 32 -0.84 13.17 -18.65
CA TYR A 32 -1.06 14.22 -17.66
C TYR A 32 0.22 14.76 -17.02
N LYS A 33 1.40 14.32 -17.48
CA LYS A 33 2.71 14.76 -17.00
C LYS A 33 2.88 14.54 -15.49
N LEU A 34 2.43 13.40 -15.01
CA LEU A 34 2.63 13.01 -13.62
C LEU A 34 4.05 12.47 -13.42
N ASP A 35 4.59 12.67 -12.23
CA ASP A 35 5.94 12.21 -11.88
C ASP A 35 5.94 10.75 -11.41
N PHE A 36 4.84 10.32 -10.77
CA PHE A 36 4.69 8.96 -10.27
C PHE A 36 3.24 8.47 -10.28
N VAL A 37 3.08 7.16 -10.12
CA VAL A 37 1.79 6.50 -9.91
C VAL A 37 1.78 5.77 -8.57
N GLU A 38 0.65 5.80 -7.88
CA GLU A 38 0.40 5.02 -6.68
C GLU A 38 -0.44 3.80 -7.05
N ILE A 39 0.25 2.63 -7.14
CA ILE A 39 -0.34 1.40 -7.66
C ILE A 39 -1.20 0.72 -6.59
N ALA A 40 -2.51 0.65 -6.85
CA ALA A 40 -3.45 -0.08 -6.00
C ALA A 40 -3.13 -1.58 -5.98
N MET A 41 -2.91 -2.15 -4.79
CA MET A 41 -2.57 -3.57 -4.60
C MET A 41 -3.54 -4.26 -3.61
N PRO A 42 -4.82 -4.40 -3.96
CA PRO A 42 -5.77 -5.11 -3.09
C PRO A 42 -5.41 -6.60 -2.92
N ASP A 43 -4.68 -7.16 -3.86
CA ASP A 43 -4.08 -8.49 -3.82
C ASP A 43 -2.70 -8.47 -4.50
N PRO A 44 -1.61 -8.44 -3.72
CA PRO A 44 -0.25 -8.38 -4.25
C PRO A 44 0.12 -9.59 -5.13
N THR A 45 -0.55 -10.74 -4.97
CA THR A 45 -0.26 -11.95 -5.76
C THR A 45 -0.59 -11.76 -7.25
N THR A 46 -1.49 -10.83 -7.57
CA THR A 46 -1.95 -10.60 -8.95
C THR A 46 -1.06 -9.64 -9.74
N ILE A 47 -0.06 -9.04 -9.10
CA ILE A 47 0.83 -8.06 -9.75
C ILE A 47 1.89 -8.77 -10.60
N ASP A 48 1.88 -8.54 -11.91
CA ASP A 48 3.03 -8.83 -12.76
C ASP A 48 4.09 -7.73 -12.57
N ALA A 49 4.96 -7.96 -11.60
CA ALA A 49 5.97 -6.98 -11.21
C ALA A 49 7.00 -6.73 -12.33
N ALA A 50 7.36 -7.77 -13.10
CA ALA A 50 8.33 -7.65 -14.18
C ALA A 50 7.78 -6.81 -15.33
N HIS A 51 6.51 -7.03 -15.70
CA HIS A 51 5.83 -6.21 -16.72
C HIS A 51 5.68 -4.76 -16.24
N THR A 52 5.22 -4.56 -15.00
CA THR A 52 5.06 -3.23 -14.39
C THR A 52 6.37 -2.46 -14.38
N LYS A 53 7.46 -3.10 -13.96
CA LYS A 53 8.79 -2.48 -13.93
C LYS A 53 9.23 -2.00 -15.31
N ARG A 54 9.11 -2.85 -16.34
CA ARG A 54 9.45 -2.47 -17.72
C ARG A 54 8.65 -1.25 -18.19
N LEU A 55 7.35 -1.24 -17.92
CA LEU A 55 6.49 -0.11 -18.32
C LEU A 55 6.90 1.20 -17.61
N LEU A 56 7.20 1.16 -16.32
CA LEU A 56 7.65 2.31 -15.56
C LEU A 56 8.97 2.86 -16.10
N GLU A 57 9.96 1.98 -16.30
CA GLU A 57 11.28 2.33 -16.83
C GLU A 57 11.21 2.94 -18.25
N GLN A 58 10.40 2.34 -19.14
CA GLN A 58 10.21 2.82 -20.52
C GLN A 58 9.57 4.21 -20.58
N ASN A 59 8.79 4.57 -19.57
CA ASN A 59 8.05 5.84 -19.53
C ASN A 59 8.65 6.87 -18.55
N GLY A 60 9.73 6.54 -17.85
CA GLY A 60 10.39 7.44 -16.91
C GLY A 60 9.53 7.80 -15.70
N LEU A 61 8.58 6.93 -15.32
CA LEU A 61 7.69 7.14 -14.17
C LEU A 61 8.23 6.43 -12.93
N GLU A 62 8.11 7.09 -11.79
CA GLU A 62 8.28 6.46 -10.49
C GLU A 62 6.96 5.80 -10.04
N ALA A 63 7.06 4.89 -9.05
CA ALA A 63 5.90 4.25 -8.47
C ALA A 63 6.03 4.04 -6.97
N VAL A 64 4.90 4.06 -6.29
CA VAL A 64 4.72 3.58 -4.92
C VAL A 64 3.61 2.53 -4.91
N GLY A 65 3.69 1.56 -4.01
CA GLY A 65 2.59 0.64 -3.77
C GLY A 65 1.58 1.22 -2.79
N SER A 66 0.32 0.85 -2.93
CA SER A 66 -0.73 1.30 -2.01
C SER A 66 -1.74 0.19 -1.73
N LEU A 67 -2.11 0.03 -0.46
CA LEU A 67 -3.12 -0.95 -0.06
C LEU A 67 -3.83 -0.57 1.24
N GLY A 68 -5.03 -1.12 1.41
CA GLY A 68 -5.64 -1.39 2.71
C GLY A 68 -5.63 -2.90 2.94
N LEU A 69 -5.45 -3.34 4.17
CA LEU A 69 -5.49 -4.76 4.50
C LEU A 69 -6.89 -5.33 4.25
N PRO A 70 -7.02 -6.48 3.59
CA PRO A 70 -8.30 -7.17 3.49
C PRO A 70 -8.71 -7.74 4.85
N GLU A 71 -9.99 -8.01 5.05
CA GLU A 71 -10.53 -8.49 6.33
C GLU A 71 -9.79 -9.72 6.88
N ARG A 72 -9.39 -10.64 5.98
CA ARG A 72 -8.60 -11.83 6.35
C ARG A 72 -7.21 -11.51 6.92
N ALA A 73 -6.75 -10.26 6.81
CA ALA A 73 -5.44 -9.79 7.26
C ALA A 73 -5.50 -8.50 8.09
N TRP A 74 -6.64 -8.13 8.67
CA TRP A 74 -6.69 -6.98 9.56
C TRP A 74 -5.76 -7.18 10.76
N ALA A 75 -4.81 -6.26 10.93
CA ALA A 75 -3.74 -6.41 11.90
C ALA A 75 -4.24 -6.44 13.34
N SER A 76 -5.36 -5.75 13.65
CA SER A 76 -5.95 -5.71 14.99
C SER A 76 -6.35 -7.08 15.53
N VAL A 77 -6.79 -7.99 14.65
CA VAL A 77 -7.31 -9.32 15.03
C VAL A 77 -6.52 -10.48 14.44
N ARG A 78 -5.72 -10.26 13.41
CA ARG A 78 -4.94 -11.29 12.69
C ARG A 78 -3.53 -10.79 12.37
N PRO A 79 -2.72 -10.41 13.38
CA PRO A 79 -1.42 -9.78 13.15
C PRO A 79 -0.44 -10.68 12.35
N ASP A 80 -0.50 -12.00 12.48
CA ASP A 80 0.37 -12.90 11.70
C ASP A 80 -0.02 -12.91 10.21
N ALA A 81 -1.31 -12.96 9.89
CA ALA A 81 -1.79 -12.84 8.51
C ALA A 81 -1.47 -11.45 7.92
N ALA A 82 -1.53 -10.39 8.73
CA ALA A 82 -1.10 -9.06 8.32
C ALA A 82 0.39 -9.02 7.97
N ILE A 83 1.24 -9.65 8.79
CA ILE A 83 2.68 -9.75 8.53
C ILE A 83 2.95 -10.45 7.19
N GLU A 84 2.31 -11.60 6.95
CA GLU A 84 2.46 -12.34 5.69
C GLU A 84 2.02 -11.49 4.48
N PHE A 85 0.86 -10.84 4.57
CA PHE A 85 0.33 -10.01 3.51
C PHE A 85 1.22 -8.80 3.22
N LEU A 86 1.66 -8.09 4.26
CA LEU A 86 2.55 -6.93 4.12
C LEU A 86 3.93 -7.33 3.59
N THR A 87 4.47 -8.47 4.02
CA THR A 87 5.74 -9.00 3.49
C THR A 87 5.66 -9.20 1.99
N LEU A 88 4.59 -9.84 1.50
CA LEU A 88 4.38 -10.04 0.07
C LEU A 88 4.20 -8.71 -0.68
N ALA A 89 3.44 -7.77 -0.11
CA ALA A 89 3.23 -6.46 -0.73
C ALA A 89 4.54 -5.65 -0.83
N ILE A 90 5.38 -5.71 0.20
CA ILE A 90 6.70 -5.08 0.22
C ILE A 90 7.61 -5.71 -0.86
N ASP A 91 7.63 -7.04 -0.96
CA ASP A 91 8.41 -7.74 -1.98
C ASP A 91 7.96 -7.35 -3.39
N LYS A 92 6.65 -7.33 -3.65
CA LYS A 92 6.10 -6.90 -4.95
C LYS A 92 6.42 -5.44 -5.26
N THR A 93 6.36 -4.57 -4.27
CA THR A 93 6.74 -3.16 -4.42
C THR A 93 8.22 -3.04 -4.83
N ALA A 94 9.11 -3.78 -4.19
CA ALA A 94 10.52 -3.79 -4.54
C ALA A 94 10.76 -4.41 -5.94
N GLU A 95 10.06 -5.49 -6.28
CA GLU A 95 10.18 -6.18 -7.57
C GLU A 95 9.81 -5.26 -8.75
N PHE A 96 8.76 -4.45 -8.66
CA PHE A 96 8.43 -3.50 -9.72
C PHE A 96 9.22 -2.19 -9.67
N GLY A 97 10.16 -2.04 -8.74
CA GLY A 97 11.03 -0.86 -8.64
C GLY A 97 10.43 0.30 -7.84
N GLY A 98 9.34 0.09 -7.11
CA GLY A 98 8.77 1.07 -6.20
C GLY A 98 9.71 1.41 -5.05
N LYS A 99 9.50 2.59 -4.45
CA LYS A 99 10.34 3.11 -3.35
C LYS A 99 9.62 3.14 -2.01
N ALA A 100 8.30 3.09 -2.04
CA ALA A 100 7.47 3.12 -0.84
C ALA A 100 6.24 2.22 -1.00
N LEU A 101 5.71 1.78 0.14
CA LEU A 101 4.41 1.15 0.27
C LEU A 101 3.60 1.98 1.26
N SER A 102 2.44 2.46 0.85
CA SER A 102 1.59 3.36 1.64
C SER A 102 0.15 2.87 1.75
N GLY A 103 -0.69 3.68 2.39
CA GLY A 103 -2.10 3.43 2.56
C GLY A 103 -2.48 2.97 3.96
N ALA A 104 -3.64 2.36 4.10
CA ALA A 104 -4.13 1.82 5.36
C ALA A 104 -3.47 0.48 5.70
N ILE A 105 -2.11 0.45 5.71
CA ILE A 105 -1.31 -0.77 5.93
C ILE A 105 -1.46 -1.38 7.33
N PHE A 106 -2.22 -0.72 8.22
CA PHE A 106 -2.53 -1.19 9.58
C PHE A 106 -3.88 -1.89 9.67
N GLY A 107 -4.76 -1.69 8.72
CA GLY A 107 -6.13 -2.19 8.75
C GLY A 107 -6.81 -2.03 7.39
N GLY A 108 -8.12 -2.02 7.38
CA GLY A 108 -8.90 -1.91 6.15
C GLY A 108 -10.13 -1.03 6.24
N LEU A 109 -10.71 -0.74 5.08
CA LEU A 109 -12.00 -0.08 5.00
C LEU A 109 -13.09 -1.00 5.58
N GLY A 110 -13.92 -0.44 6.46
CA GLY A 110 -14.99 -1.17 7.12
C GLY A 110 -14.60 -1.86 8.43
N GLU A 111 -13.34 -1.79 8.85
CA GLU A 111 -12.88 -2.33 10.13
C GLU A 111 -13.35 -1.44 11.29
N ARG A 112 -14.56 -1.72 11.79
CA ARG A 112 -15.23 -0.92 12.83
C ARG A 112 -15.93 -1.83 13.82
N THR A 113 -15.69 -1.57 15.12
CA THR A 113 -16.38 -2.26 16.23
C THR A 113 -17.53 -1.43 16.80
N GLY A 114 -17.59 -0.14 16.47
CA GLY A 114 -18.49 0.82 17.12
C GLY A 114 -18.01 1.28 18.50
N LEU A 115 -16.86 0.78 18.94
CA LEU A 115 -16.23 1.11 20.23
C LEU A 115 -14.84 1.73 19.97
N PRO A 116 -14.27 2.45 20.96
CA PRO A 116 -12.88 2.89 20.89
C PRO A 116 -11.91 1.71 20.73
N PRO A 117 -10.74 1.94 20.11
CA PRO A 117 -9.69 0.92 20.02
C PRO A 117 -9.27 0.42 21.41
N THR A 118 -8.98 -0.87 21.50
CA THR A 118 -8.47 -1.48 22.74
C THR A 118 -6.95 -1.51 22.75
N PRO A 119 -6.30 -1.60 23.94
CA PRO A 119 -4.84 -1.81 24.03
C PRO A 119 -4.37 -3.04 23.24
N GLY A 120 -5.11 -4.15 23.30
CA GLY A 120 -4.75 -5.37 22.58
C GLY A 120 -4.77 -5.22 21.04
N GLU A 121 -5.68 -4.42 20.49
CA GLU A 121 -5.68 -4.08 19.07
C GLU A 121 -4.43 -3.28 18.70
N TYR A 122 -4.06 -2.29 19.51
CA TYR A 122 -2.83 -1.52 19.28
C TYR A 122 -1.55 -2.37 19.43
N ASP A 123 -1.51 -3.31 20.37
CA ASP A 123 -0.39 -4.25 20.52
C ASP A 123 -0.23 -5.12 19.26
N ASN A 124 -1.34 -5.62 18.71
CA ASN A 124 -1.35 -6.39 17.48
C ASN A 124 -0.90 -5.55 16.26
N LEU A 125 -1.40 -4.31 16.13
CA LEU A 125 -0.96 -3.37 15.11
C LEU A 125 0.56 -3.13 15.18
N THR A 126 1.04 -2.80 16.38
CA THR A 126 2.46 -2.53 16.62
C THR A 126 3.33 -3.72 16.23
N ARG A 127 2.92 -4.95 16.61
CA ARG A 127 3.61 -6.18 16.24
C ARG A 127 3.69 -6.36 14.73
N ALA A 128 2.56 -6.20 14.04
CA ALA A 128 2.49 -6.39 12.59
C ALA A 128 3.32 -5.34 11.84
N LEU A 129 3.16 -4.06 12.18
CA LEU A 129 3.85 -2.96 11.54
C LEU A 129 5.37 -3.00 11.82
N ALA A 130 5.80 -3.35 13.04
CA ALA A 130 7.21 -3.50 13.36
C ALA A 130 7.88 -4.62 12.54
N ALA A 131 7.20 -5.76 12.36
CA ALA A 131 7.69 -6.85 11.53
C ALA A 131 7.78 -6.42 10.05
N ALA A 132 6.74 -5.76 9.53
CA ALA A 132 6.72 -5.23 8.17
C ALA A 132 7.83 -4.19 7.95
N ALA A 133 8.04 -3.26 8.90
CA ALA A 133 9.09 -2.25 8.82
C ALA A 133 10.49 -2.86 8.79
N LYS A 134 10.73 -3.91 9.60
CA LYS A 134 11.99 -4.64 9.57
C LYS A 134 12.24 -5.28 8.20
N HIS A 135 11.22 -5.91 7.61
CA HIS A 135 11.32 -6.49 6.27
C HIS A 135 11.53 -5.42 5.20
N ALA A 136 10.72 -4.34 5.22
CA ALA A 136 10.81 -3.23 4.28
C ALA A 136 12.21 -2.61 4.25
N LYS A 137 12.84 -2.46 5.41
CA LYS A 137 14.22 -1.98 5.51
C LYS A 137 15.22 -2.86 4.73
N THR A 138 15.03 -4.19 4.72
CA THR A 138 15.92 -5.10 3.95
C THR A 138 15.74 -4.95 2.44
N LYS A 139 14.59 -4.43 2.00
CA LYS A 139 14.26 -4.21 0.58
C LYS A 139 14.47 -2.76 0.14
N GLY A 140 14.84 -1.86 1.06
CA GLY A 140 14.97 -0.43 0.76
C GLY A 140 13.62 0.27 0.52
N ILE A 141 12.52 -0.29 1.02
CA ILE A 141 11.16 0.25 0.90
C ILE A 141 10.83 1.10 2.13
N GLN A 142 10.31 2.30 1.90
CA GLN A 142 9.75 3.15 2.95
C GLN A 142 8.28 2.79 3.16
N LEU A 143 7.85 2.64 4.42
CA LEU A 143 6.43 2.46 4.74
C LEU A 143 5.78 3.82 5.07
N GLY A 144 4.58 4.03 4.57
CA GLY A 144 3.72 5.16 4.88
C GLY A 144 2.39 4.68 5.45
N ILE A 145 1.97 5.23 6.59
CA ILE A 145 0.67 4.94 7.20
C ILE A 145 -0.29 6.07 6.85
N GLU A 146 -1.42 5.73 6.25
CA GLU A 146 -2.52 6.65 5.99
C GLU A 146 -3.61 6.48 7.06
N PRO A 147 -3.75 7.40 8.01
CA PRO A 147 -4.87 7.37 8.94
C PRO A 147 -6.20 7.54 8.21
N LEU A 148 -7.17 6.72 8.55
CA LEU A 148 -8.50 6.76 7.94
C LEU A 148 -9.48 7.55 8.80
N ASN A 149 -10.55 8.08 8.20
CA ASN A 149 -11.62 8.68 8.97
C ASN A 149 -12.38 7.61 9.80
N ARG A 150 -13.01 8.04 10.88
CA ARG A 150 -13.72 7.16 11.83
C ARG A 150 -14.92 6.41 11.25
N TYR A 151 -15.38 6.79 10.08
CA TYR A 151 -16.47 6.10 9.39
C TYR A 151 -15.96 4.92 8.54
N GLU A 152 -14.66 4.87 8.29
CA GLU A 152 -14.01 3.80 7.53
C GLU A 152 -13.22 2.84 8.42
N ASN A 153 -12.58 3.36 9.48
CA ASN A 153 -11.78 2.54 10.40
C ASN A 153 -11.82 3.14 11.80
N HIS A 154 -11.79 2.31 12.85
CA HIS A 154 -11.87 2.80 14.24
C HIS A 154 -10.49 2.92 14.92
N LEU A 155 -9.40 2.47 14.29
CA LEU A 155 -8.09 2.32 14.93
C LEU A 155 -7.25 3.60 14.86
N LEU A 156 -6.83 4.01 13.65
CA LEU A 156 -5.97 5.18 13.43
C LEU A 156 -6.71 6.24 12.62
N ASN A 157 -7.07 7.33 13.26
CA ASN A 157 -7.87 8.40 12.66
C ASN A 157 -7.13 9.75 12.57
N THR A 158 -5.93 9.84 13.11
CA THR A 158 -5.10 11.05 13.08
C THR A 158 -3.65 10.70 12.81
N ALA A 159 -2.90 11.64 12.24
CA ALA A 159 -1.46 11.47 12.05
C ALA A 159 -0.70 11.26 13.37
N GLN A 160 -1.23 11.77 14.48
CA GLN A 160 -0.63 11.60 15.80
C GLN A 160 -0.77 10.17 16.35
N GLN A 161 -1.79 9.42 15.89
CA GLN A 161 -1.97 8.01 16.27
C GLN A 161 -1.10 7.06 15.43
N GLY A 162 -0.76 7.42 14.20
CA GLY A 162 0.14 6.69 13.32
C GLY A 162 1.60 7.03 13.59
#